data_8f40d1db4b78f7107a86c511493186f8
#
_entry.id   8f40d1db4b78f7107a86c511493186f8
#
_cell.length_a   1.000
_cell.length_b   1.000
_cell.length_c   1.000
_cell.angle_alpha   90.00
_cell.angle_beta   90.00
_cell.angle_gamma   90.00
#
_symmetry.space_group_name_H-M   'P 1'
#
loop_
_entity.id
_entity.type
_entity.pdbx_description
1 polymer ?
#
loop_
_entity_poly.entity_id
_entity_poly.type
_entity_poly.pdbx_seq_one_letter_code
_entity_poly.pdbx_strand_id
1 'polypeptide(L)'
;TQNGNSDTLGPWGALVGTRWSGATPLEESTTFGVYTAQTPSTQWSAQFDTQALVNGDGLKLRLGGAYSRARPGGALAQLELDSKTLFTAAELSAPLQVRRGLVTSWRAGIETLDQKTTFFGDVPLGEDHLRVAFVGTRTDGLLANGVWFADFQARKGLSAFGAMRSGDPNASRFDADPQALVLRGEIEAGLQLSRTYSLRLNLKGQWTEQ
;
A
#
# COMPACT_ATOMS: atom_id res chain seq x y z
N THR A 1 11.67 -16.98 -6.10
CA THR A 1 10.64 -18.06 -6.02
C THR A 1 10.28 -18.25 -4.56
N GLN A 2 9.03 -18.06 -4.20
CA GLN A 2 8.54 -18.38 -2.85
C GLN A 2 7.71 -19.66 -2.95
N ASN A 3 8.05 -20.62 -2.11
CA ASN A 3 7.24 -21.81 -1.88
C ASN A 3 6.41 -21.53 -0.63
N GLY A 4 5.20 -21.07 -0.78
CA GLY A 4 4.33 -20.70 0.34
C GLY A 4 2.88 -20.56 -0.06
N ASN A 5 2.59 -20.86 -1.33
CA ASN A 5 1.24 -20.78 -1.82
C ASN A 5 0.46 -22.05 -1.47
N SER A 6 -0.81 -21.85 -1.16
CA SER A 6 -1.75 -22.94 -0.91
C SER A 6 -2.07 -23.70 -2.22
N ASP A 7 -2.65 -24.88 -2.10
CA ASP A 7 -3.16 -25.65 -3.23
C ASP A 7 -4.17 -24.86 -4.09
N THR A 8 -4.72 -23.78 -3.57
CA THR A 8 -5.69 -22.90 -4.26
C THR A 8 -5.07 -21.91 -5.23
N LEU A 9 -3.80 -21.51 -5.03
CA LEU A 9 -3.09 -20.53 -5.87
C LEU A 9 -1.92 -21.14 -6.64
N GLY A 10 -1.56 -22.39 -6.33
CA GLY A 10 -0.42 -23.09 -6.89
C GLY A 10 0.84 -22.97 -6.02
N PRO A 11 1.75 -23.97 -6.09
CA PRO A 11 2.92 -24.06 -5.21
C PRO A 11 4.02 -23.04 -5.55
N TRP A 12 4.01 -22.46 -6.74
CA TRP A 12 5.07 -21.55 -7.20
C TRP A 12 4.52 -20.21 -7.65
N GLY A 13 5.30 -19.18 -7.46
CA GLY A 13 5.07 -17.87 -8.01
C GLY A 13 6.38 -17.23 -8.47
N ALA A 14 6.29 -16.33 -9.43
CA ALA A 14 7.42 -15.56 -9.95
C ALA A 14 7.14 -14.06 -9.79
N LEU A 15 8.14 -13.33 -9.30
CA LEU A 15 8.16 -11.87 -9.27
C LEU A 15 9.31 -11.38 -10.15
N VAL A 16 8.98 -10.51 -11.09
CA VAL A 16 9.94 -9.79 -11.92
C VAL A 16 9.74 -8.31 -11.70
N GLY A 17 10.82 -7.58 -11.48
CA GLY A 17 10.76 -6.15 -11.29
C GLY A 17 11.99 -5.45 -11.83
N THR A 18 11.81 -4.17 -12.11
CA THR A 18 12.88 -3.26 -12.52
C THR A 18 12.78 -1.96 -11.75
N ARG A 19 13.93 -1.34 -11.54
CA ARG A 19 14.02 -0.01 -10.95
C ARG A 19 15.02 0.80 -11.76
N TRP A 20 14.66 2.02 -12.08
CA TRP A 20 15.56 3.02 -12.66
C TRP A 20 15.46 4.33 -11.89
N SER A 21 16.53 5.10 -11.88
CA SER A 21 16.62 6.34 -11.12
C SER A 21 17.52 7.34 -11.85
N GLY A 22 17.23 8.63 -11.72
CA GLY A 22 18.10 9.70 -12.16
C GLY A 22 18.22 9.84 -13.68
N ALA A 23 17.18 9.47 -14.44
CA ALA A 23 17.18 9.66 -15.90
C ALA A 23 16.93 11.14 -16.29
N THR A 24 16.32 11.92 -15.37
CA THR A 24 16.04 13.34 -15.57
C THR A 24 16.60 14.18 -14.40
N PRO A 25 16.65 15.54 -14.56
CA PRO A 25 17.03 16.43 -13.47
C PRO A 25 16.08 16.42 -12.25
N LEU A 26 14.95 15.73 -12.34
CA LEU A 26 13.97 15.61 -11.25
C LEU A 26 14.35 14.54 -10.21
N GLU A 27 15.53 13.92 -10.35
CA GLU A 27 16.01 12.86 -9.45
C GLU A 27 14.96 11.76 -9.22
N GLU A 28 14.23 11.43 -10.27
CA GLU A 28 13.15 10.45 -10.19
C GLU A 28 13.69 9.05 -9.87
N SER A 29 12.86 8.30 -9.17
CA SER A 29 13.05 6.87 -8.95
C SER A 29 11.75 6.15 -9.24
N THR A 30 11.77 5.28 -10.25
CA THR A 30 10.61 4.52 -10.67
C THR A 30 10.89 3.03 -10.51
N THR A 31 9.93 2.35 -9.91
CA THR A 31 9.94 0.89 -9.75
C THR A 31 8.71 0.32 -10.43
N PHE A 32 8.89 -0.75 -11.18
CA PHE A 32 7.81 -1.53 -11.78
C PHE A 32 8.02 -3.00 -11.40
N GLY A 33 6.94 -3.70 -11.08
CA GLY A 33 6.97 -5.11 -10.73
C GLY A 33 5.73 -5.85 -11.23
N VAL A 34 5.94 -7.10 -11.65
CA VAL A 34 4.87 -8.03 -12.01
C VAL A 34 5.08 -9.32 -11.25
N TYR A 35 4.04 -9.73 -10.57
CA TYR A 35 3.94 -11.06 -9.94
C TYR A 35 2.95 -11.92 -10.68
N THR A 36 3.24 -13.20 -10.82
CA THR A 36 2.31 -14.20 -11.33
C THR A 36 2.46 -15.50 -10.54
N ALA A 37 1.33 -16.17 -10.26
CA ALA A 37 1.33 -17.54 -9.80
C ALA A 37 1.76 -18.49 -10.93
N GLN A 38 2.03 -19.76 -10.61
CA GLN A 38 2.38 -20.82 -11.56
C GLN A 38 1.43 -20.85 -12.76
N THR A 39 0.14 -20.69 -12.50
CA THR A 39 -0.88 -20.53 -13.52
C THR A 39 -1.33 -19.08 -13.52
N PRO A 40 -0.92 -18.26 -14.52
CA PRO A 40 -1.26 -16.81 -14.54
C PRO A 40 -2.76 -16.52 -14.48
N SER A 41 -3.60 -17.47 -14.90
CA SER A 41 -5.05 -17.35 -14.78
C SER A 41 -5.56 -17.42 -13.35
N THR A 42 -4.78 -17.97 -12.40
CA THR A 42 -5.18 -18.05 -10.99
C THR A 42 -4.82 -16.80 -10.21
N GLN A 43 -3.65 -16.22 -10.45
CA GLN A 43 -3.27 -14.97 -9.80
C GLN A 43 -2.16 -14.25 -10.60
N TRP A 44 -2.34 -12.97 -10.78
CA TRP A 44 -1.29 -12.07 -11.21
C TRP A 44 -1.49 -10.68 -10.63
N SER A 45 -0.41 -9.91 -10.51
CA SER A 45 -0.46 -8.51 -10.15
C SER A 45 0.64 -7.73 -10.86
N ALA A 46 0.36 -6.45 -11.11
CA ALA A 46 1.32 -5.48 -11.58
C ALA A 46 1.30 -4.28 -10.66
N GLN A 47 2.47 -3.72 -10.38
CA GLN A 47 2.61 -2.53 -9.55
C GLN A 47 3.63 -1.58 -10.13
N PHE A 48 3.42 -0.30 -9.93
CA PHE A 48 4.40 0.74 -10.19
C PHE A 48 4.44 1.72 -9.04
N ASP A 49 5.59 2.33 -8.84
CA ASP A 49 5.82 3.40 -7.88
C ASP A 49 6.87 4.33 -8.46
N THR A 50 6.56 5.61 -8.53
CA THR A 50 7.49 6.63 -8.99
C THR A 50 7.49 7.81 -8.04
N GLN A 51 8.67 8.34 -7.77
CA GLN A 51 8.83 9.59 -7.02
C GLN A 51 9.79 10.51 -7.74
N ALA A 52 9.54 11.80 -7.67
CA ALA A 52 10.39 12.82 -8.28
C ALA A 52 10.43 14.07 -7.39
N LEU A 53 11.53 14.81 -7.46
CA LEU A 53 11.61 16.15 -6.88
C LEU A 53 10.81 17.12 -7.75
N VAL A 54 9.94 17.93 -7.11
CA VAL A 54 9.15 18.96 -7.78
C VAL A 54 9.90 20.30 -7.78
N ASN A 55 10.69 20.56 -6.72
CA ASN A 55 11.46 21.77 -6.58
C ASN A 55 12.75 21.55 -5.79
N GLY A 56 13.61 22.59 -5.76
CA GLY A 56 14.88 22.57 -5.05
C GLY A 56 14.78 22.55 -3.52
N ASP A 57 13.60 22.81 -2.94
CA ASP A 57 13.38 22.83 -1.49
C ASP A 57 13.06 21.43 -0.93
N GLY A 58 13.13 20.41 -1.77
CA GLY A 58 12.90 19.01 -1.37
C GLY A 58 11.44 18.56 -1.39
N LEU A 59 10.53 19.33 -2.03
CA LEU A 59 9.18 18.86 -2.30
C LEU A 59 9.23 17.70 -3.28
N LYS A 60 8.65 16.56 -2.89
CA LYS A 60 8.57 15.34 -3.68
C LYS A 60 7.13 15.03 -4.03
N LEU A 61 6.92 14.60 -5.26
CA LEU A 61 5.69 13.95 -5.71
C LEU A 61 5.96 12.45 -5.83
N ARG A 62 5.10 11.64 -5.23
CA ARG A 62 5.07 10.20 -5.41
C ARG A 62 3.75 9.79 -6.04
N LEU A 63 3.81 8.95 -7.05
CA LEU A 63 2.66 8.32 -7.69
C LEU A 63 2.85 6.81 -7.62
N GLY A 64 1.83 6.11 -7.16
CA GLY A 64 1.85 4.67 -7.06
C GLY A 64 0.57 4.05 -7.59
N GLY A 65 0.66 2.81 -8.05
CA GLY A 65 -0.48 2.03 -8.47
C GLY A 65 -0.20 0.54 -8.43
N ALA A 66 -1.24 -0.23 -8.16
CA ALA A 66 -1.20 -1.68 -8.21
C ALA A 66 -2.52 -2.21 -8.75
N TYR A 67 -2.42 -3.17 -9.65
CA TYR A 67 -3.57 -3.95 -10.09
C TYR A 67 -3.31 -5.41 -9.79
N SER A 68 -4.32 -6.10 -9.26
CA SER A 68 -4.26 -7.54 -9.03
C SER A 68 -5.55 -8.23 -9.46
N ARG A 69 -5.41 -9.46 -9.90
CA ARG A 69 -6.53 -10.36 -10.16
C ARG A 69 -6.22 -11.72 -9.56
N ALA A 70 -7.18 -12.28 -8.85
CA ALA A 70 -7.07 -13.60 -8.26
C ALA A 70 -8.31 -14.43 -8.57
N ARG A 71 -8.08 -15.66 -9.03
CA ARG A 71 -9.08 -16.70 -9.29
C ARG A 71 -8.62 -17.98 -8.60
N PRO A 72 -8.99 -18.17 -7.33
CA PRO A 72 -8.57 -19.35 -6.59
C PRO A 72 -8.99 -20.64 -7.30
N GLY A 73 -8.07 -21.57 -7.40
CA GLY A 73 -8.29 -22.92 -7.94
C GLY A 73 -8.54 -23.96 -6.83
N GLY A 74 -8.18 -25.22 -7.12
CA GLY A 74 -8.30 -26.30 -6.16
C GLY A 74 -9.72 -26.49 -5.65
N ALA A 75 -9.91 -26.59 -4.35
CA ALA A 75 -11.22 -26.78 -3.72
C ALA A 75 -12.21 -25.61 -3.96
N LEU A 76 -11.70 -24.42 -4.27
CA LEU A 76 -12.51 -23.22 -4.52
C LEU A 76 -12.86 -23.02 -6.00
N ALA A 77 -12.32 -23.85 -6.90
CA ALA A 77 -12.54 -23.72 -8.34
C ALA A 77 -14.03 -23.78 -8.73
N GLN A 78 -14.81 -24.59 -8.02
CA GLN A 78 -16.26 -24.75 -8.25
C GLN A 78 -17.07 -23.46 -7.95
N LEU A 79 -16.52 -22.55 -7.15
CA LEU A 79 -17.16 -21.28 -6.81
C LEU A 79 -16.91 -20.22 -7.88
N GLU A 80 -16.02 -20.47 -8.85
CA GLU A 80 -15.66 -19.53 -9.92
C GLU A 80 -15.39 -18.11 -9.41
N LEU A 81 -14.66 -18.02 -8.29
CA LEU A 81 -14.32 -16.73 -7.68
C LEU A 81 -13.40 -15.92 -8.60
N ASP A 82 -13.74 -14.65 -8.85
CA ASP A 82 -12.89 -13.69 -9.57
C ASP A 82 -12.80 -12.39 -8.76
N SER A 83 -11.66 -12.13 -8.16
CA SER A 83 -11.37 -10.91 -7.41
C SER A 83 -10.42 -10.01 -8.19
N LYS A 84 -10.81 -8.76 -8.39
CA LYS A 84 -10.03 -7.72 -9.05
C LYS A 84 -9.85 -6.57 -8.08
N THR A 85 -8.62 -6.06 -7.99
CA THR A 85 -8.29 -4.92 -7.14
C THR A 85 -7.44 -3.93 -7.92
N LEU A 86 -7.84 -2.67 -7.91
CA LEU A 86 -7.06 -1.54 -8.41
C LEU A 86 -6.80 -0.59 -7.25
N PHE A 87 -5.55 -0.34 -6.97
CA PHE A 87 -5.10 0.67 -6.01
C PHE A 87 -4.34 1.76 -6.75
N THR A 88 -4.60 3.03 -6.42
CA THR A 88 -3.76 4.16 -6.86
C THR A 88 -3.51 5.11 -5.71
N ALA A 89 -2.38 5.80 -5.75
CA ALA A 89 -1.98 6.80 -4.76
C ALA A 89 -1.23 7.95 -5.40
N ALA A 90 -1.49 9.15 -4.90
CA ALA A 90 -0.69 10.34 -5.17
C ALA A 90 -0.35 11.01 -3.85
N GLU A 91 0.92 11.26 -3.60
CA GLU A 91 1.44 11.85 -2.35
C GLU A 91 2.40 12.99 -2.66
N LEU A 92 2.23 14.10 -1.95
CA LEU A 92 3.21 15.16 -1.84
C LEU A 92 3.87 15.08 -0.47
N SER A 93 5.18 15.27 -0.42
CA SER A 93 5.94 15.32 0.83
C SER A 93 7.08 16.31 0.76
N ALA A 94 7.37 16.97 1.87
CA ALA A 94 8.53 17.85 1.97
C ALA A 94 9.11 17.83 3.39
N PRO A 95 10.41 18.12 3.55
CA PRO A 95 11.03 18.20 4.85
C PRO A 95 10.48 19.41 5.64
N LEU A 96 10.08 19.17 6.89
CA LEU A 96 9.78 20.21 7.89
C LEU A 96 11.02 20.59 8.67
N GLN A 97 11.85 19.59 8.96
CA GLN A 97 13.06 19.76 9.75
C GLN A 97 14.12 18.78 9.28
N VAL A 98 15.30 19.32 9.05
CA VAL A 98 16.50 18.53 8.74
C VAL A 98 17.56 18.87 9.77
N ARG A 99 17.96 17.91 10.59
CA ARG A 99 19.08 18.01 11.54
C ARG A 99 20.01 16.83 11.35
N ARG A 100 21.22 16.93 11.87
CA ARG A 100 22.14 15.81 11.82
C ARG A 100 21.53 14.58 12.50
N GLY A 101 21.31 13.53 11.73
CA GLY A 101 20.73 12.28 12.21
C GLY A 101 19.23 12.29 12.46
N LEU A 102 18.50 13.33 12.06
CA LEU A 102 17.04 13.43 12.19
C LEU A 102 16.44 14.19 11.01
N VAL A 103 15.48 13.58 10.34
CA VAL A 103 14.70 14.22 9.27
C VAL A 103 13.22 14.01 9.59
N THR A 104 12.49 15.12 9.71
CA THR A 104 11.03 15.09 9.82
C THR A 104 10.42 15.70 8.57
N SER A 105 9.50 14.99 7.95
CA SER A 105 8.78 15.41 6.75
C SER A 105 7.28 15.41 7.00
N TRP A 106 6.56 16.36 6.43
CA TRP A 106 5.12 16.24 6.26
C TRP A 106 4.82 15.47 4.98
N ARG A 107 3.63 14.92 4.92
CA ARG A 107 3.11 14.29 3.71
C ARG A 107 1.59 14.43 3.66
N ALA A 108 1.05 14.57 2.46
CA ALA A 108 -0.38 14.62 2.22
C ALA A 108 -0.68 13.97 0.87
N GLY A 109 -1.81 13.34 0.75
CA GLY A 109 -2.14 12.67 -0.50
C GLY A 109 -3.56 12.14 -0.55
N ILE A 110 -3.82 11.47 -1.67
CA ILE A 110 -5.08 10.76 -1.94
C ILE A 110 -4.75 9.34 -2.35
N GLU A 111 -5.57 8.41 -1.89
CA GLU A 111 -5.54 7.01 -2.29
C GLU A 111 -6.90 6.58 -2.80
N THR A 112 -6.91 5.72 -3.79
CA THR A 112 -8.12 5.06 -4.28
C THR A 112 -7.95 3.56 -4.21
N LEU A 113 -9.01 2.87 -3.83
CA LEU A 113 -9.12 1.42 -3.90
C LEU A 113 -10.45 1.07 -4.55
N ASP A 114 -10.38 0.34 -5.66
CA ASP A 114 -11.51 -0.28 -6.31
C ASP A 114 -11.31 -1.80 -6.24
N GLN A 115 -12.21 -2.49 -5.56
CA GLN A 115 -12.17 -3.94 -5.43
C GLN A 115 -13.53 -4.50 -5.82
N LYS A 116 -13.51 -5.55 -6.64
CA LYS A 116 -14.70 -6.29 -7.02
C LYS A 116 -14.44 -7.78 -6.94
N THR A 117 -15.31 -8.48 -6.24
CA THR A 117 -15.28 -9.95 -6.15
C THR A 117 -16.60 -10.50 -6.66
N THR A 118 -16.53 -11.44 -7.60
CA THR A 118 -17.69 -12.17 -8.11
C THR A 118 -17.54 -13.67 -7.83
N PHE A 119 -18.66 -14.39 -7.84
CA PHE A 119 -18.70 -15.85 -7.75
C PHE A 119 -19.70 -16.40 -8.79
N PHE A 120 -19.57 -17.69 -9.13
CA PHE A 120 -20.34 -18.34 -10.19
C PHE A 120 -20.37 -17.50 -11.49
N GLY A 121 -19.19 -17.05 -11.93
CA GLY A 121 -19.02 -16.21 -13.11
C GLY A 121 -19.22 -14.72 -12.80
N ASP A 122 -20.45 -14.23 -12.75
CA ASP A 122 -20.75 -12.79 -12.71
C ASP A 122 -21.58 -12.33 -11.50
N VAL A 123 -21.94 -13.22 -10.58
CA VAL A 123 -22.74 -12.82 -9.41
C VAL A 123 -21.87 -12.03 -8.44
N PRO A 124 -22.20 -10.76 -8.12
CA PRO A 124 -21.39 -9.94 -7.24
C PRO A 124 -21.43 -10.49 -5.80
N LEU A 125 -20.26 -10.70 -5.21
CA LEU A 125 -20.06 -11.04 -3.80
C LEU A 125 -19.78 -9.80 -2.96
N GLY A 126 -19.08 -8.83 -3.53
CA GLY A 126 -18.79 -7.55 -2.89
C GLY A 126 -18.06 -6.62 -3.86
N GLU A 127 -18.33 -5.33 -3.70
CA GLU A 127 -17.71 -4.26 -4.49
C GLU A 127 -17.41 -3.08 -3.57
N ASP A 128 -16.14 -2.68 -3.50
CA ASP A 128 -15.67 -1.58 -2.67
C ASP A 128 -15.03 -0.49 -3.53
N HIS A 129 -15.45 0.75 -3.32
CA HIS A 129 -14.90 1.95 -3.94
C HIS A 129 -14.48 2.93 -2.85
N LEU A 130 -13.24 2.81 -2.37
CA LEU A 130 -12.70 3.67 -1.33
C LEU A 130 -11.89 4.81 -1.93
N ARG A 131 -12.09 6.01 -1.40
CA ARG A 131 -11.36 7.23 -1.73
C ARG A 131 -10.92 7.86 -0.43
N VAL A 132 -9.64 7.97 -0.19
CA VAL A 132 -9.11 8.39 1.10
C VAL A 132 -8.15 9.54 0.88
N ALA A 133 -8.40 10.68 1.53
CA ALA A 133 -7.39 11.71 1.71
C ALA A 133 -6.63 11.47 3.01
N PHE A 134 -5.35 11.78 3.03
CA PHE A 134 -4.55 11.69 4.24
C PHE A 134 -3.58 12.86 4.37
N VAL A 135 -3.24 13.15 5.61
CA VAL A 135 -2.15 14.04 6.00
C VAL A 135 -1.38 13.39 7.13
N GLY A 136 -0.08 13.59 7.17
CA GLY A 136 0.73 12.98 8.21
C GLY A 136 2.14 13.54 8.29
N THR A 137 2.90 12.96 9.21
CA THR A 137 4.31 13.27 9.40
C THR A 137 5.09 11.97 9.49
N ARG A 138 6.30 12.00 8.94
CA ARG A 138 7.28 10.93 9.08
C ARG A 138 8.58 11.52 9.62
N THR A 139 9.10 10.89 10.64
CA THR A 139 10.41 11.22 11.21
C THR A 139 11.32 10.01 11.06
N ASP A 140 12.44 10.18 10.41
CA ASP A 140 13.51 9.19 10.30
C ASP A 140 14.68 9.67 11.16
N GLY A 141 15.22 8.80 12.00
CA GLY A 141 16.25 9.14 12.96
C GLY A 141 17.38 8.12 13.04
N LEU A 142 18.56 8.60 13.39
CA LEU A 142 19.73 7.77 13.70
C LEU A 142 19.84 7.60 15.22
N LEU A 143 20.20 6.42 15.65
CA LEU A 143 20.66 6.08 16.99
C LEU A 143 22.15 5.74 16.93
N ALA A 144 22.83 5.70 18.06
CA ALA A 144 24.28 5.40 18.10
C ALA A 144 24.63 4.07 17.40
N ASN A 145 23.73 3.10 17.46
CA ASN A 145 23.90 1.76 16.90
C ASN A 145 22.73 1.30 16.06
N GLY A 146 21.98 2.21 15.46
CA GLY A 146 20.81 1.84 14.68
C GLY A 146 20.10 2.97 14.00
N VAL A 147 18.91 2.64 13.49
CA VAL A 147 18.00 3.58 12.84
C VAL A 147 16.59 3.38 13.38
N TRP A 148 15.79 4.41 13.34
CA TRP A 148 14.36 4.33 13.65
C TRP A 148 13.56 5.24 12.74
N PHE A 149 12.29 4.93 12.60
CA PHE A 149 11.32 5.88 12.06
C PHE A 149 10.03 5.87 12.88
N ALA A 150 9.33 6.99 12.83
CA ALA A 150 7.96 7.12 13.31
C ALA A 150 7.11 7.76 12.22
N ASP A 151 5.93 7.21 11.99
CA ASP A 151 4.97 7.66 10.99
C ASP A 151 3.61 7.81 11.63
N PHE A 152 2.99 8.98 11.45
CA PHE A 152 1.66 9.27 11.95
C PHE A 152 0.81 9.86 10.83
N GLN A 153 -0.42 9.37 10.68
CA GLN A 153 -1.36 9.81 9.66
C GLN A 153 -2.76 9.98 10.23
N ALA A 154 -3.41 11.06 9.81
CA ALA A 154 -4.87 11.19 9.84
C ALA A 154 -5.39 10.91 8.42
N ARG A 155 -6.34 10.01 8.31
CA ARG A 155 -6.91 9.51 7.06
C ARG A 155 -8.43 9.68 7.11
N LYS A 156 -9.00 10.33 6.11
CA LYS A 156 -10.46 10.54 6.01
C LYS A 156 -10.97 9.97 4.68
N GLY A 157 -11.96 9.12 4.78
CA GLY A 157 -12.69 8.68 3.60
C GLY A 157 -13.48 9.83 2.99
N LEU A 158 -13.50 9.90 1.67
CA LEU A 158 -14.17 10.93 0.88
C LEU A 158 -15.44 10.37 0.25
N SER A 159 -16.46 11.23 0.10
CA SER A 159 -17.69 10.91 -0.64
C SER A 159 -17.65 11.38 -2.11
N ALA A 160 -16.44 11.55 -2.68
CA ALA A 160 -16.21 12.08 -4.02
C ALA A 160 -15.62 11.02 -4.96
N PHE A 161 -15.49 11.34 -6.24
CA PHE A 161 -14.82 10.50 -7.26
C PHE A 161 -15.35 9.06 -7.35
N GLY A 162 -16.68 8.88 -7.22
CA GLY A 162 -17.30 7.57 -7.29
C GLY A 162 -17.08 6.69 -6.05
N ALA A 163 -16.77 7.29 -4.90
CA ALA A 163 -16.69 6.57 -3.64
C ALA A 163 -18.03 5.94 -3.27
N MET A 164 -17.99 4.74 -2.70
CA MET A 164 -19.15 4.08 -2.13
C MET A 164 -19.68 4.85 -0.91
N ARG A 165 -20.95 4.64 -0.59
CA ARG A 165 -21.62 5.24 0.57
C ARG A 165 -21.72 4.24 1.70
N SER A 166 -21.86 4.75 2.92
CA SER A 166 -22.21 3.92 4.07
C SER A 166 -23.55 3.23 3.84
N GLY A 167 -23.62 1.93 4.13
CA GLY A 167 -24.79 1.11 3.90
C GLY A 167 -25.05 0.68 2.45
N ASP A 168 -24.06 0.80 1.56
CA ASP A 168 -24.15 0.26 0.20
C ASP A 168 -24.36 -1.26 0.26
N PRO A 169 -25.44 -1.80 -0.36
CA PRO A 169 -25.74 -3.23 -0.30
C PRO A 169 -24.71 -4.12 -0.98
N ASN A 170 -23.89 -3.55 -1.88
CA ASN A 170 -22.80 -4.26 -2.56
C ASN A 170 -21.48 -4.21 -1.80
N ALA A 171 -21.40 -3.46 -0.69
CA ALA A 171 -20.19 -3.38 0.11
C ALA A 171 -19.74 -4.75 0.58
N SER A 172 -18.45 -5.02 0.55
CA SER A 172 -17.87 -6.27 1.09
C SER A 172 -18.11 -6.39 2.61
N ARG A 173 -18.32 -5.26 3.29
CA ARG A 173 -18.68 -5.15 4.71
C ARG A 173 -19.83 -4.18 4.89
N PHE A 174 -20.99 -4.71 5.23
CA PHE A 174 -22.22 -3.95 5.35
C PHE A 174 -22.20 -2.86 6.44
N ASP A 175 -21.47 -3.08 7.52
CA ASP A 175 -21.35 -2.20 8.68
C ASP A 175 -20.15 -1.24 8.61
N ALA A 176 -19.39 -1.25 7.51
CA ALA A 176 -18.26 -0.37 7.36
C ALA A 176 -18.68 1.05 6.95
N ASP A 177 -18.11 2.06 7.59
CA ASP A 177 -18.19 3.44 7.14
C ASP A 177 -17.00 3.79 6.24
N PRO A 178 -17.20 3.88 4.91
CA PRO A 178 -16.13 4.25 3.98
C PRO A 178 -15.66 5.70 4.15
N GLN A 179 -16.39 6.55 4.89
CA GLN A 179 -16.01 7.92 5.23
C GLN A 179 -15.44 8.08 6.64
N ALA A 180 -15.16 7.00 7.37
CA ALA A 180 -14.59 7.08 8.71
C ALA A 180 -13.28 7.88 8.77
N LEU A 181 -13.06 8.57 9.88
CA LEU A 181 -11.74 9.12 10.24
C LEU A 181 -10.91 8.03 10.90
N VAL A 182 -9.72 7.80 10.38
CA VAL A 182 -8.77 6.82 10.90
C VAL A 182 -7.47 7.51 11.24
N LEU A 183 -7.02 7.38 12.48
CA LEU A 183 -5.68 7.78 12.91
C LEU A 183 -4.78 6.54 12.89
N ARG A 184 -3.62 6.65 12.25
CA ARG A 184 -2.61 5.59 12.16
C ARG A 184 -1.30 6.04 12.75
N GLY A 185 -0.63 5.13 13.47
CA GLY A 185 0.73 5.33 13.94
C GLY A 185 1.57 4.07 13.70
N GLU A 186 2.80 4.27 13.28
CA GLU A 186 3.81 3.21 13.15
C GLU A 186 5.15 3.72 13.66
N ILE A 187 5.82 2.90 14.46
CA ILE A 187 7.19 3.14 14.92
C ILE A 187 7.99 1.88 14.64
N GLU A 188 9.11 2.02 13.97
CA GLU A 188 10.06 0.93 13.77
C GLU A 188 11.45 1.37 14.22
N ALA A 189 12.17 0.46 14.89
CA ALA A 189 13.56 0.67 15.26
C ALA A 189 14.37 -0.59 14.99
N GLY A 190 15.51 -0.42 14.37
CA GLY A 190 16.53 -1.46 14.16
C GLY A 190 17.81 -1.11 14.89
N LEU A 191 18.21 -1.94 15.84
CA LEU A 191 19.36 -1.73 16.71
C LEU A 191 20.39 -2.86 16.55
N GLN A 192 21.65 -2.52 16.35
CA GLN A 192 22.74 -3.48 16.43
C GLN A 192 23.23 -3.56 17.88
N LEU A 193 22.87 -4.63 18.58
CA LEU A 193 23.22 -4.82 19.99
C LEU A 193 24.65 -5.30 20.18
N SER A 194 25.13 -6.12 19.25
CA SER A 194 26.51 -6.59 19.20
C SER A 194 26.92 -6.96 17.78
N ARG A 195 28.10 -7.49 17.57
CA ARG A 195 28.53 -7.98 16.24
C ARG A 195 27.65 -9.12 15.72
N THR A 196 26.99 -9.85 16.62
CA THR A 196 26.22 -11.06 16.30
C THR A 196 24.71 -10.85 16.45
N TYR A 197 24.28 -9.91 17.30
CA TYR A 197 22.86 -9.73 17.65
C TYR A 197 22.33 -8.39 17.16
N SER A 198 21.19 -8.43 16.49
CA SER A 198 20.40 -7.26 16.14
C SER A 198 18.98 -7.40 16.72
N LEU A 199 18.38 -6.29 17.08
CA LEU A 199 17.00 -6.18 17.53
C LEU A 199 16.22 -5.35 16.55
N ARG A 200 15.04 -5.85 16.11
CA ARG A 200 14.06 -5.06 15.37
C ARG A 200 12.79 -4.97 16.19
N LEU A 201 12.33 -3.75 16.39
CA LEU A 201 11.06 -3.43 17.04
C LEU A 201 10.12 -2.84 16.00
N ASN A 202 8.89 -3.29 15.97
CA ASN A 202 7.83 -2.71 15.15
C ASN A 202 6.57 -2.58 16.00
N LEU A 203 6.04 -1.35 16.10
CA LEU A 203 4.80 -1.03 16.79
C LEU A 203 3.87 -0.34 15.80
N LYS A 204 2.67 -0.88 15.64
CA LYS A 204 1.61 -0.31 14.80
C LYS A 204 0.34 -0.18 15.59
N GLY A 205 -0.35 0.92 15.40
CA GLY A 205 -1.65 1.17 16.00
C GLY A 205 -2.56 1.94 15.06
N GLN A 206 -3.85 1.72 15.22
CA GLN A 206 -4.86 2.54 14.57
C GLN A 206 -6.03 2.76 15.50
N TRP A 207 -6.66 3.91 15.35
CA TRP A 207 -7.91 4.27 15.95
C TRP A 207 -8.87 4.73 14.85
N THR A 208 -10.13 4.38 14.95
CA THR A 208 -11.18 4.80 14.02
C THR A 208 -12.35 5.38 14.79
N GLU A 209 -12.93 6.44 14.27
CA GLU A 209 -14.21 6.95 14.72
C GLU A 209 -15.29 5.91 14.34
N GLN A 210 -16.14 5.57 15.32
CA GLN A 210 -17.30 4.67 15.13
C GLN A 210 -18.54 5.50 14.85
#